data_400b424b96c70e4fd92e94b4cc1a2554
#
_entry.id   400b424b96c70e4fd92e94b4cc1a2554
#
_cell.length_a   1.000
_cell.length_b   1.000
_cell.length_c   1.000
_cell.angle_alpha   90.00
_cell.angle_beta   90.00
_cell.angle_gamma   90.00
#
_symmetry.space_group_name_H-M   'P 1'
#
loop_
_entity.id
_entity.type
_entity.pdbx_description
1 polymer ?
#
loop_
_entity_poly.entity_id
_entity_poly.type
_entity_poly.pdbx_seq_one_letter_code
_entity_poly.pdbx_strand_id
1 'polypeptide(L)' 'MAVHILDVLGLKCPQPVLKLAAMAKDIPPGDTVEVLADCESFPKDMPAWCARTKRTLLFCVDEGGGKFKAQIQF' A
#
# COMPACT_ATOMS: atom_id res chain seq x y z
N MET A 1 15.88 0.46 -9.35
CA MET A 1 15.15 -0.09 -8.21
C MET A 1 15.09 0.95 -7.10
N ALA A 2 13.94 1.50 -6.89
CA ALA A 2 13.73 2.55 -5.90
C ALA A 2 12.58 2.19 -4.97
N VAL A 3 12.62 2.70 -3.76
CA VAL A 3 11.51 2.57 -2.81
C VAL A 3 10.79 3.91 -2.76
N HIS A 4 9.52 3.90 -3.12
CA HIS A 4 8.66 5.08 -3.04
C HIS A 4 7.84 4.97 -1.77
N ILE A 5 7.70 6.08 -1.06
CA ILE A 5 6.93 6.10 0.18
C ILE A 5 5.62 6.84 -0.07
N LEU A 6 4.51 6.17 0.24
CA LEU A 6 3.18 6.75 0.16
C LEU A 6 2.61 6.85 1.57
N ASP A 7 2.50 8.06 2.07
CA ASP A 7 1.93 8.34 3.37
C ASP A 7 0.45 8.67 3.20
N VAL A 8 -0.40 7.76 3.66
CA VAL A 8 -1.85 7.94 3.63
C VAL A 8 -2.45 7.87 5.04
N LEU A 9 -1.65 8.19 6.04
CA LEU A 9 -2.12 8.31 7.41
C LEU A 9 -3.22 9.38 7.48
N GLY A 10 -4.25 9.11 8.27
CA GLY A 10 -5.38 10.01 8.41
C GLY A 10 -6.46 9.86 7.36
N LEU A 11 -6.23 9.10 6.29
CA LEU A 11 -7.23 8.84 5.27
C LEU A 11 -8.09 7.65 5.64
N LYS A 12 -9.39 7.77 5.42
CA LYS A 12 -10.34 6.68 5.68
C LYS A 12 -10.43 5.74 4.48
N CYS A 13 -10.76 4.48 4.75
CA CYS A 13 -10.98 3.48 3.70
C CYS A 13 -12.14 3.90 2.81
N PRO A 14 -12.06 3.70 1.50
CA PRO A 14 -10.97 3.04 0.77
C PRO A 14 -9.92 4.00 0.19
N GLN A 15 -9.79 5.21 0.72
CA GLN A 15 -8.89 6.23 0.16
C GLN A 15 -7.43 5.80 0.06
N PRO A 16 -6.84 5.05 1.04
CA PRO A 16 -5.45 4.60 0.88
C PRO A 16 -5.23 3.78 -0.39
N VAL A 17 -6.14 2.87 -0.68
CA VAL A 17 -6.05 2.04 -1.89
C VAL A 17 -6.22 2.88 -3.15
N LEU A 18 -7.12 3.85 -3.13
CA LEU A 18 -7.34 4.75 -4.28
C LEU A 18 -6.11 5.62 -4.55
N LYS A 19 -5.47 6.12 -3.50
CA LYS A 19 -4.23 6.88 -3.64
C LYS A 19 -3.11 6.02 -4.22
N LEU A 20 -2.98 4.80 -3.74
CA LEU A 20 -2.00 3.86 -4.25
C LEU A 20 -2.26 3.55 -5.73
N ALA A 21 -3.50 3.32 -6.10
CA ALA A 21 -3.87 3.04 -7.48
C ALA A 21 -3.53 4.20 -8.41
N ALA A 22 -3.76 5.43 -7.96
CA ALA A 22 -3.40 6.62 -8.73
C ALA A 22 -1.89 6.76 -8.92
N MET A 23 -1.12 6.47 -7.86
CA MET A 23 0.34 6.53 -7.89
C MET A 23 0.95 5.41 -8.73
N ALA A 24 0.28 4.25 -8.78
CA ALA A 24 0.82 3.05 -9.44
C ALA A 24 1.16 3.28 -10.90
N LYS A 25 0.47 4.19 -11.57
CA LYS A 25 0.72 4.50 -12.98
C LYS A 25 2.10 5.09 -13.21
N ASP A 26 2.66 5.74 -12.19
CA ASP A 26 3.94 6.43 -12.29
C ASP A 26 5.09 5.61 -11.73
N ILE A 27 4.82 4.39 -11.26
CA ILE A 27 5.85 3.53 -10.67
C ILE A 27 6.39 2.57 -11.72
N PRO A 28 7.69 2.62 -12.04
CA PRO A 28 8.27 1.68 -12.98
C PRO A 28 8.25 0.24 -12.46
N PRO A 29 8.17 -0.76 -13.35
CA PRO A 29 8.29 -2.16 -12.94
C PRO A 29 9.62 -2.41 -12.23
N GLY A 30 9.58 -3.19 -11.16
CA GLY A 30 10.75 -3.51 -10.35
C GLY A 30 10.95 -2.60 -9.15
N ASP A 31 10.27 -1.46 -9.11
CA ASP A 31 10.32 -0.57 -7.95
C ASP A 31 9.39 -1.07 -6.84
N THR A 32 9.64 -0.62 -5.63
CA THR A 32 8.84 -0.99 -4.46
C THR A 32 8.15 0.24 -3.90
N VAL A 33 6.92 0.10 -3.47
CA VAL A 33 6.18 1.17 -2.79
C VAL A 33 5.92 0.76 -1.35
N GLU A 34 6.31 1.61 -0.41
CA GLU A 34 5.99 1.46 0.99
C GLU A 34 4.81 2.35 1.32
N VAL A 35 3.74 1.75 1.84
CA VAL A 35 2.50 2.46 2.15
C VAL A 35 2.33 2.52 3.66
N LEU A 36 2.10 3.72 4.17
CA LEU A 36 1.82 3.96 5.59
C LEU A 36 0.36 4.37 5.71
N ALA A 37 -0.42 3.60 6.48
CA ALA A 37 -1.85 3.83 6.63
C ALA A 37 -2.30 3.56 8.05
N ASP A 38 -3.44 4.14 8.42
CA ASP A 38 -4.08 3.89 9.72
C ASP A 38 -5.54 3.45 9.55
N CYS A 39 -5.90 2.97 8.38
CA CYS A 39 -7.23 2.48 8.07
C CYS A 39 -7.39 1.04 8.56
N GLU A 40 -8.46 0.75 9.31
CA GLU A 40 -8.69 -0.57 9.90
C GLU A 40 -8.74 -1.70 8.88
N SER A 41 -9.28 -1.44 7.69
CA SER A 41 -9.40 -2.46 6.66
C SER A 41 -8.14 -2.59 5.79
N PHE A 42 -7.12 -1.77 6.04
CA PHE A 42 -5.90 -1.77 5.23
C PHE A 42 -5.27 -3.16 5.11
N PRO A 43 -5.09 -3.94 6.20
CA PRO A 43 -4.49 -5.28 6.10
C PRO A 43 -5.33 -6.25 5.26
N LYS A 44 -6.61 -5.97 5.11
CA LYS A 44 -7.52 -6.78 4.29
C LYS A 44 -7.54 -6.28 2.85
N ASP A 45 -7.50 -4.96 2.67
CA ASP A 45 -7.62 -4.33 1.34
C ASP A 45 -6.35 -4.49 0.52
N MET A 46 -5.17 -4.44 1.15
CA MET A 46 -3.90 -4.51 0.44
C MET A 46 -3.68 -5.83 -0.28
N PRO A 47 -3.84 -6.99 0.38
CA PRO A 47 -3.70 -8.26 -0.35
C PRO A 47 -4.68 -8.40 -1.50
N ALA A 48 -5.91 -7.94 -1.31
CA ALA A 48 -6.94 -8.00 -2.34
C ALA A 48 -6.57 -7.13 -3.55
N TRP A 49 -6.08 -5.91 -3.30
CA TRP A 49 -5.66 -5.01 -4.36
C TRP A 49 -4.45 -5.58 -5.13
N CYS A 50 -3.47 -6.12 -4.40
CA CYS A 50 -2.28 -6.70 -5.02
C CYS A 50 -2.64 -7.90 -5.91
N ALA A 51 -3.54 -8.76 -5.42
CA ALA A 51 -4.00 -9.91 -6.21
C ALA A 51 -4.74 -9.46 -7.48
N ARG A 52 -5.61 -8.46 -7.34
CA ARG A 52 -6.41 -7.96 -8.46
C ARG A 52 -5.54 -7.28 -9.51
N THR A 53 -4.48 -6.60 -9.10
CA THR A 53 -3.58 -5.89 -10.01
C THR A 53 -2.34 -6.69 -10.38
N LYS A 54 -2.23 -7.93 -9.92
CA LYS A 54 -1.12 -8.85 -10.19
C LYS A 54 0.22 -8.30 -9.71
N ARG A 55 0.21 -7.61 -8.58
CA ARG A 55 1.42 -7.12 -7.92
C ARG A 55 1.71 -7.99 -6.70
N THR A 56 2.97 -7.97 -6.25
CA THR A 56 3.41 -8.77 -5.12
C THR A 56 3.39 -7.95 -3.85
N LEU A 57 2.60 -8.39 -2.87
CA LEU A 57 2.63 -7.81 -1.53
C LEU A 57 3.79 -8.46 -0.76
N LEU A 58 4.83 -7.67 -0.50
CA LEU A 58 6.01 -8.19 0.21
C LEU A 58 5.71 -8.40 1.68
N PHE A 59 5.03 -7.45 2.31
CA PHE A 59 4.53 -7.60 3.67
C PHE A 59 3.46 -6.55 3.97
N CYS A 60 2.67 -6.82 4.99
CA CYS A 60 1.74 -5.86 5.55
C CYS A 60 1.71 -6.14 7.05
N VAL A 61 2.20 -5.21 7.85
CA VAL A 61 2.37 -5.39 9.28
C VAL A 61 1.63 -4.32 10.06
N ASP A 62 1.18 -4.68 11.26
CA ASP A 62 0.61 -3.76 12.23
C ASP A 62 1.76 -3.22 13.08
N GLU A 63 1.97 -1.91 13.02
CA GLU A 63 3.05 -1.25 13.76
C GLU A 63 2.62 -0.79 15.16
N GLY A 64 1.39 -1.13 15.55
CA GLY A 64 0.83 -0.69 16.81
C GLY A 64 0.12 0.66 16.69
N GLY A 65 -0.78 0.94 17.65
CA GLY A 65 -1.51 2.20 17.66
C GLY A 65 -2.46 2.40 16.47
N GLY A 66 -2.86 1.31 15.82
CA GLY A 66 -3.74 1.38 14.65
C GLY A 66 -3.04 1.74 13.36
N LYS A 67 -1.72 1.75 13.34
CA LYS A 67 -0.93 2.08 12.15
C LYS A 67 -0.44 0.83 11.45
N PHE A 68 -0.41 0.86 10.13
CA PHE A 68 0.01 -0.26 9.30
C PHE A 68 1.05 0.18 8.30
N LYS A 69 1.95 -0.73 7.97
CA LYS A 69 2.96 -0.53 6.93
C LYS A 69 2.91 -1.72 5.98
N ALA A 70 2.93 -1.44 4.68
CA ALA A 70 2.98 -2.46 3.67
C ALA A 70 4.02 -2.11 2.62
N GLN A 71 4.67 -3.12 2.05
CA GLN A 71 5.54 -2.94 0.89
C GLN A 71 5.01 -3.78 -0.25
N ILE A 72 4.98 -3.18 -1.43
CA ILE A 72 4.43 -3.80 -2.63
C ILE A 72 5.48 -3.69 -3.72
N GLN A 73 5.80 -4.80 -4.35
CA GLN A 73 6.71 -4.81 -5.49
C GLN A 73 5.93 -4.69 -6.78
N PHE A 74 6.32 -3.77 -7.61
CA PHE A 74 5.69 -3.49 -8.91
C PHE A 74 6.38 -4.19 -10.08
#